data_b961631b5ec47e714d84082b8d302d0e
#
_entry.id   b961631b5ec47e714d84082b8d302d0e
#
_cell.length_a   1.000
_cell.length_b   1.000
_cell.length_c   1.000
_cell.angle_alpha   90.00
_cell.angle_beta   90.00
_cell.angle_gamma   90.00
#
_symmetry.space_group_name_H-M   'P 1'
#
loop_
_entity.id
_entity.type
_entity.pdbx_description
1 polymer ?
#
loop_
_entity_poly.entity_id
_entity_poly.type
_entity_poly.pdbx_seq_one_letter_code
_entity_poly.pdbx_strand_id
1 'polypeptide(L)'
;MPTLDWIGKDKVINHHNDVPYKVLERKYSYDEDGEHKDDIHSENMIIHGDNLEALKSLLPQYEGKIKCIYIDPPYNTRKSSEKNKAWIYSDSVDDPKIEKWLGVTVGDEGEDLSRHDKWLCMMYPRLVLLNKLLSDKGIVFI
;
A
#
# COMPACT_ATOMS: atom_id res chain seq x y z
N MET A 1 -17.99 20.61 -5.50
CA MET A 1 -16.63 20.16 -5.75
C MET A 1 -16.67 19.04 -6.77
N PRO A 2 -15.70 18.92 -7.68
CA PRO A 2 -15.63 17.76 -8.57
C PRO A 2 -15.42 16.50 -7.73
N THR A 3 -16.10 15.42 -8.09
CA THR A 3 -16.01 14.13 -7.39
C THR A 3 -15.44 13.12 -8.38
N LEU A 4 -14.43 12.37 -7.94
CA LEU A 4 -13.93 11.22 -8.66
C LEU A 4 -14.77 10.01 -8.30
N ASP A 5 -15.32 9.34 -9.33
CA ASP A 5 -16.12 8.15 -9.16
C ASP A 5 -15.57 7.01 -10.01
N TRP A 6 -15.65 5.75 -9.49
CA TRP A 6 -15.18 4.54 -10.16
C TRP A 6 -15.94 3.32 -9.64
N ILE A 7 -15.92 2.22 -10.41
CA ILE A 7 -16.55 0.96 -10.02
C ILE A 7 -15.81 0.38 -8.81
N GLY A 8 -16.55 -0.03 -7.78
CA GLY A 8 -16.00 -0.60 -6.53
C GLY A 8 -15.60 0.43 -5.48
N LYS A 9 -15.83 1.73 -5.72
CA LYS A 9 -15.52 2.80 -4.77
C LYS A 9 -16.19 2.61 -3.41
N ASP A 10 -17.46 2.29 -3.39
CA ASP A 10 -18.26 2.08 -2.18
C ASP A 10 -17.75 0.92 -1.31
N LYS A 11 -17.10 -0.08 -1.91
CA LYS A 11 -16.48 -1.21 -1.22
C LYS A 11 -15.16 -0.85 -0.55
N VAL A 12 -14.41 0.08 -1.15
CA VAL A 12 -13.05 0.40 -0.68
C VAL A 12 -12.96 1.69 0.12
N ILE A 13 -13.96 2.56 0.04
CA ILE A 13 -13.91 3.90 0.67
C ILE A 13 -13.69 3.83 2.19
N ASN A 14 -14.21 2.82 2.84
CA ASN A 14 -14.08 2.58 4.29
C ASN A 14 -13.14 1.41 4.63
N HIS A 15 -12.59 0.70 3.64
CA HIS A 15 -11.80 -0.49 3.84
C HIS A 15 -10.59 -0.28 4.79
N HIS A 16 -9.97 0.90 4.77
CA HIS A 16 -8.89 1.26 5.68
C HIS A 16 -9.27 1.16 7.17
N ASN A 17 -10.58 1.19 7.51
CA ASN A 17 -11.05 1.02 8.88
C ASN A 17 -11.06 -0.47 9.28
N ASP A 18 -11.35 -1.37 8.34
CA ASP A 18 -11.45 -2.82 8.56
C ASP A 18 -10.08 -3.50 8.60
N VAL A 19 -9.03 -2.81 8.13
CA VAL A 19 -7.65 -3.32 8.20
C VAL A 19 -7.22 -3.45 9.66
N PRO A 20 -6.78 -4.64 10.11
CA PRO A 20 -6.39 -4.85 11.49
C PRO A 20 -5.07 -4.15 11.83
N TYR A 21 -4.95 -3.72 13.07
CA TYR A 21 -3.64 -3.37 13.63
C TYR A 21 -2.83 -4.64 13.89
N LYS A 22 -1.60 -4.67 13.43
CA LYS A 22 -0.64 -5.74 13.72
C LYS A 22 0.45 -5.24 14.65
N VAL A 23 1.03 -6.13 15.41
CA VAL A 23 2.22 -5.83 16.20
C VAL A 23 3.43 -5.92 15.29
N LEU A 24 4.23 -4.85 15.25
CA LEU A 24 5.51 -4.86 14.56
C LEU A 24 6.51 -5.59 15.46
N GLU A 25 6.96 -6.75 15.01
CA GLU A 25 7.94 -7.56 15.73
C GLU A 25 9.33 -7.35 15.14
N ARG A 26 10.24 -6.85 15.94
CA ARG A 26 11.64 -6.72 15.52
C ARG A 26 12.26 -8.11 15.35
N LYS A 27 12.92 -8.31 14.23
CA LYS A 27 13.61 -9.58 13.93
C LYS A 27 15.12 -9.46 14.10
N TYR A 28 15.71 -8.38 13.62
CA TYR A 28 17.13 -8.07 13.71
C TYR A 28 17.36 -6.58 13.52
N SER A 29 18.54 -6.12 13.85
CA SER A 29 19.06 -4.79 13.51
C SER A 29 20.26 -4.93 12.58
N TYR A 30 20.63 -3.88 11.87
CA TYR A 30 21.72 -3.90 10.90
C TYR A 30 22.46 -2.57 10.92
N ASP A 31 23.78 -2.61 10.92
CA ASP A 31 24.68 -1.47 10.78
C ASP A 31 25.89 -1.81 9.89
N GLU A 32 26.94 -1.00 9.92
CA GLU A 32 28.15 -1.20 9.12
C GLU A 32 28.91 -2.49 9.48
N ASP A 33 28.75 -2.99 10.69
CA ASP A 33 29.37 -4.24 11.17
C ASP A 33 28.53 -5.49 10.85
N GLY A 34 27.30 -5.30 10.32
CA GLY A 34 26.43 -6.37 9.86
C GLY A 34 25.14 -6.54 10.66
N GLU A 35 24.67 -7.81 10.70
CA GLU A 35 23.42 -8.18 11.37
C GLU A 35 23.61 -8.40 12.86
N HIS A 36 22.73 -7.81 13.67
CA HIS A 36 22.67 -7.94 15.12
C HIS A 36 21.32 -8.51 15.57
N LYS A 37 21.34 -9.44 16.50
CA LYS A 37 20.12 -9.96 17.14
C LYS A 37 19.53 -8.95 18.14
N ASP A 38 20.40 -8.15 18.73
CA ASP A 38 20.03 -7.17 19.73
C ASP A 38 19.63 -5.84 19.06
N ASP A 39 18.93 -4.98 19.84
CA ASP A 39 18.55 -3.65 19.40
C ASP A 39 19.73 -2.69 19.46
N ILE A 40 20.16 -2.20 18.33
CA ILE A 40 21.17 -1.15 18.23
C ILE A 40 20.57 0.27 18.33
N HIS A 41 19.27 0.38 18.69
CA HIS A 41 18.55 1.65 18.82
C HIS A 41 18.56 2.50 17.52
N SER A 42 18.52 1.83 16.36
CA SER A 42 18.39 2.53 15.09
C SER A 42 17.02 3.24 15.00
N GLU A 43 17.04 4.50 14.56
CA GLU A 43 15.82 5.26 14.26
C GLU A 43 15.20 4.86 12.91
N ASN A 44 15.94 4.14 12.06
CA ASN A 44 15.48 3.65 10.78
C ASN A 44 14.87 2.25 10.93
N MET A 45 13.85 1.94 10.12
CA MET A 45 13.27 0.60 10.10
C MET A 45 12.89 0.16 8.68
N ILE A 46 12.99 -1.14 8.44
CA ILE A 46 12.48 -1.83 7.26
C ILE A 46 11.37 -2.76 7.74
N ILE A 47 10.17 -2.60 7.20
CA ILE A 47 9.01 -3.39 7.59
C ILE A 47 8.69 -4.39 6.48
N HIS A 48 8.70 -5.69 6.82
CA HIS A 48 8.33 -6.76 5.93
C HIS A 48 6.89 -7.20 6.20
N GLY A 49 6.05 -7.24 5.18
CA GLY A 49 4.67 -7.68 5.28
C GLY A 49 3.76 -7.04 4.24
N ASP A 50 2.45 -7.22 4.41
CA ASP A 50 1.48 -6.49 3.62
C ASP A 50 1.53 -5.00 3.95
N ASN A 51 1.67 -4.15 2.93
CA ASN A 51 1.85 -2.72 3.14
C ASN A 51 0.62 -2.03 3.72
N LEU A 52 -0.59 -2.53 3.44
CA LEU A 52 -1.82 -1.97 3.99
C LEU A 52 -1.92 -2.21 5.50
N GLU A 53 -1.59 -3.45 5.95
CA GLU A 53 -1.49 -3.79 7.37
C GLU A 53 -0.34 -3.02 8.06
N ALA A 54 0.80 -2.89 7.39
CA ALA A 54 1.96 -2.14 7.90
C ALA A 54 1.61 -0.66 8.11
N LEU A 55 1.01 0.00 7.13
CA LEU A 55 0.56 1.40 7.23
C LEU A 55 -0.43 1.60 8.38
N LYS A 56 -1.40 0.68 8.53
CA LYS A 56 -2.35 0.72 9.65
C LYS A 56 -1.64 0.61 11.00
N SER A 57 -0.67 -0.28 11.09
CA SER A 57 0.08 -0.58 12.32
C SER A 57 1.04 0.55 12.74
N LEU A 58 1.41 1.42 11.81
CA LEU A 58 2.22 2.61 12.10
C LEU A 58 1.41 3.77 12.71
N LEU A 59 0.09 3.83 12.50
CA LEU A 59 -0.72 4.95 12.97
C LEU A 59 -0.57 5.25 14.47
N PRO A 60 -0.57 4.27 15.41
CA PRO A 60 -0.49 4.59 16.83
C PRO A 60 0.74 5.41 17.23
N GLN A 61 1.83 5.30 16.47
CA GLN A 61 3.09 5.99 16.75
C GLN A 61 3.34 7.20 15.86
N TYR A 62 2.85 7.17 14.60
CA TYR A 62 3.27 8.10 13.55
C TYR A 62 2.13 8.93 12.94
N GLU A 63 0.88 8.81 13.40
CA GLU A 63 -0.23 9.62 12.89
C GLU A 63 0.10 11.12 12.99
N GLY A 64 -0.02 11.82 11.85
CA GLY A 64 0.26 13.25 11.74
C GLY A 64 1.74 13.67 11.91
N LYS A 65 2.70 12.73 11.88
CA LYS A 65 4.11 13.02 12.16
C LYS A 65 5.04 12.93 10.95
N ILE A 66 4.64 12.25 9.89
CA ILE A 66 5.50 12.02 8.72
C ILE A 66 5.57 13.29 7.87
N LYS A 67 6.78 13.75 7.61
CA LYS A 67 7.03 14.99 6.85
C LYS A 67 7.14 14.77 5.35
N CYS A 68 7.59 13.60 4.95
CA CYS A 68 7.77 13.24 3.55
C CYS A 68 7.43 11.78 3.33
N ILE A 69 6.61 11.52 2.33
CA ILE A 69 6.26 10.18 1.85
C ILE A 69 6.68 10.09 0.39
N TYR A 70 7.44 9.08 0.05
CA TYR A 70 7.79 8.74 -1.33
C TYR A 70 7.25 7.35 -1.63
N ILE A 71 6.49 7.23 -2.71
CA ILE A 71 5.96 5.94 -3.19
C ILE A 71 6.12 5.83 -4.71
N ASP A 72 6.36 4.62 -5.16
CA ASP A 72 6.37 4.24 -6.56
C ASP A 72 5.49 2.99 -6.72
N PRO A 73 4.16 3.16 -6.78
CA PRO A 73 3.22 2.05 -6.87
C PRO A 73 3.17 1.48 -8.28
N PRO A 74 2.68 0.24 -8.46
CA PRO A 74 2.35 -0.25 -9.79
C PRO A 74 1.23 0.61 -10.39
N TYR A 75 1.48 1.23 -11.55
CA TYR A 75 0.53 2.13 -12.22
C TYR A 75 -0.45 1.40 -13.15
N ASN A 76 -0.31 0.09 -13.28
CA ASN A 76 -1.15 -0.75 -14.12
C ASN A 76 -1.18 -0.30 -15.60
N THR A 77 -0.03 0.09 -16.13
CA THR A 77 0.10 0.70 -17.47
C THR A 77 0.11 -0.31 -18.61
N ARG A 78 0.36 -1.60 -18.33
CA ARG A 78 0.53 -2.62 -19.36
C ARG A 78 -0.79 -3.13 -19.94
N LYS A 79 -0.83 -3.26 -21.26
CA LYS A 79 -1.88 -4.01 -21.94
C LYS A 79 -1.62 -5.52 -21.77
N SER A 80 -2.66 -6.29 -21.55
CA SER A 80 -2.62 -7.75 -21.33
C SER A 80 -1.94 -8.55 -22.45
N SER A 81 -1.69 -7.95 -23.61
CA SER A 81 -1.01 -8.58 -24.77
C SER A 81 0.51 -8.66 -24.66
N GLU A 82 1.14 -8.03 -23.67
CA GLU A 82 2.60 -8.03 -23.51
C GLU A 82 3.12 -9.03 -22.45
N LYS A 83 2.40 -10.14 -22.23
CA LYS A 83 2.72 -11.17 -21.22
C LYS A 83 4.09 -11.86 -21.37
N ASN A 84 4.85 -11.58 -22.45
CA ASN A 84 6.06 -12.34 -22.82
C ASN A 84 7.38 -11.59 -22.64
N LYS A 85 7.42 -10.40 -22.03
CA LYS A 85 8.71 -9.77 -21.68
C LYS A 85 8.93 -9.90 -20.18
N ALA A 86 9.86 -10.74 -19.79
CA ALA A 86 10.34 -10.89 -18.42
C ALA A 86 10.99 -9.59 -17.93
N TRP A 87 10.17 -8.73 -17.33
CA TRP A 87 10.67 -7.66 -16.51
C TRP A 87 10.75 -8.14 -15.06
N ILE A 88 11.80 -7.76 -14.37
CA ILE A 88 12.05 -8.13 -12.97
C ILE A 88 10.98 -7.54 -12.05
N TYR A 89 10.34 -6.42 -12.45
CA TYR A 89 9.24 -5.80 -11.71
C TYR A 89 7.97 -5.76 -12.56
N SER A 90 6.87 -6.28 -12.02
CA SER A 90 5.56 -6.16 -12.64
C SER A 90 4.91 -4.83 -12.28
N ASP A 91 4.60 -4.02 -13.29
CA ASP A 91 3.78 -2.80 -13.15
C ASP A 91 2.27 -3.11 -13.20
N SER A 92 1.92 -4.38 -13.17
CA SER A 92 0.54 -4.85 -13.31
C SER A 92 -0.12 -5.04 -11.94
N VAL A 93 -1.36 -4.59 -11.82
CA VAL A 93 -2.24 -4.90 -10.70
C VAL A 93 -2.78 -6.35 -10.80
N ASP A 94 -2.39 -7.08 -11.85
CA ASP A 94 -2.71 -8.51 -12.04
C ASP A 94 -1.83 -9.44 -11.15
N ASP A 95 -1.19 -8.93 -10.11
CA ASP A 95 -0.56 -9.76 -9.08
C ASP A 95 -1.64 -10.63 -8.42
N PRO A 96 -1.45 -11.96 -8.32
CA PRO A 96 -2.45 -12.88 -7.76
C PRO A 96 -2.90 -12.52 -6.34
N LYS A 97 -2.06 -11.84 -5.56
CA LYS A 97 -2.42 -11.37 -4.20
C LYS A 97 -3.36 -10.17 -4.29
N ILE A 98 -3.09 -9.25 -5.22
CA ILE A 98 -3.93 -8.08 -5.44
C ILE A 98 -5.27 -8.50 -6.06
N GLU A 99 -5.26 -9.40 -7.03
CA GLU A 99 -6.49 -9.96 -7.61
C GLU A 99 -7.35 -10.68 -6.56
N LYS A 100 -6.72 -11.51 -5.73
CA LYS A 100 -7.43 -12.17 -4.62
C LYS A 100 -8.01 -11.15 -3.64
N TRP A 101 -7.25 -10.11 -3.30
CA TRP A 101 -7.72 -9.05 -2.42
C TRP A 101 -8.88 -8.27 -3.05
N LEU A 102 -8.80 -7.91 -4.32
CA LEU A 102 -9.89 -7.26 -5.07
C LEU A 102 -11.14 -8.13 -5.10
N GLY A 103 -11.00 -9.41 -5.41
CA GLY A 103 -12.12 -10.37 -5.42
C GLY A 103 -12.82 -10.48 -4.07
N VAL A 104 -12.06 -10.48 -2.96
CA VAL A 104 -12.62 -10.52 -1.61
C VAL A 104 -13.28 -9.19 -1.22
N THR A 105 -12.68 -8.06 -1.59
CA THR A 105 -13.10 -6.72 -1.14
C THR A 105 -14.18 -6.12 -2.01
N VAL A 106 -14.10 -6.31 -3.33
CA VAL A 106 -15.02 -5.73 -4.32
C VAL A 106 -16.12 -6.73 -4.72
N GLY A 107 -15.85 -8.04 -4.62
CA GLY A 107 -16.82 -9.10 -4.95
C GLY A 107 -17.06 -9.24 -6.45
N ASP A 108 -18.28 -9.58 -6.83
CA ASP A 108 -18.66 -9.89 -8.23
C ASP A 108 -18.43 -8.72 -9.20
N GLU A 109 -18.48 -7.47 -8.72
CA GLU A 109 -18.13 -6.29 -9.52
C GLU A 109 -16.66 -6.27 -9.93
N GLY A 110 -15.80 -7.05 -9.27
CA GLY A 110 -14.37 -7.14 -9.57
C GLY A 110 -14.04 -7.71 -10.96
N GLU A 111 -14.92 -8.50 -11.55
CA GLU A 111 -14.74 -9.07 -12.88
C GLU A 111 -14.88 -8.01 -13.99
N ASP A 112 -15.75 -7.01 -13.80
CA ASP A 112 -16.02 -5.94 -14.75
C ASP A 112 -15.13 -4.70 -14.58
N LEU A 113 -14.21 -4.71 -13.61
CA LEU A 113 -13.34 -3.57 -13.34
C LEU A 113 -12.44 -3.21 -14.52
N SER A 114 -12.50 -1.96 -14.92
CA SER A 114 -11.50 -1.40 -15.83
C SER A 114 -10.12 -1.36 -15.16
N ARG A 115 -9.09 -1.19 -15.97
CA ARG A 115 -7.71 -1.05 -15.46
C ARG A 115 -7.55 0.08 -14.44
N HIS A 116 -8.25 1.19 -14.66
CA HIS A 116 -8.23 2.34 -13.77
C HIS A 116 -8.99 2.08 -12.47
N ASP A 117 -10.15 1.41 -12.55
CA ASP A 117 -10.93 1.06 -11.37
C ASP A 117 -10.15 0.11 -10.44
N LYS A 118 -9.48 -0.91 -11.00
CA LYS A 118 -8.59 -1.80 -10.24
C LYS A 118 -7.51 -1.03 -9.50
N TRP A 119 -6.84 -0.10 -10.19
CA TRP A 119 -5.81 0.73 -9.60
C TRP A 119 -6.36 1.61 -8.48
N LEU A 120 -7.50 2.28 -8.71
CA LEU A 120 -8.14 3.13 -7.71
C LEU A 120 -8.59 2.33 -6.48
N CYS A 121 -9.18 1.15 -6.67
CA CYS A 121 -9.55 0.26 -5.57
C CYS A 121 -8.33 -0.16 -4.73
N MET A 122 -7.22 -0.48 -5.37
CA MET A 122 -5.98 -0.87 -4.69
C MET A 122 -5.33 0.31 -3.96
N MET A 123 -5.26 1.48 -4.60
CA MET A 123 -4.54 2.64 -4.06
C MET A 123 -5.32 3.42 -3.00
N TYR A 124 -6.64 3.55 -3.14
CA TYR A 124 -7.44 4.42 -2.29
C TYR A 124 -7.26 4.16 -0.78
N PRO A 125 -7.43 2.94 -0.26
CA PRO A 125 -7.26 2.69 1.18
C PRO A 125 -5.82 2.96 1.66
N ARG A 126 -4.82 2.76 0.80
CA ARG A 126 -3.41 3.08 1.08
C ARG A 126 -3.18 4.57 1.17
N LEU A 127 -3.71 5.33 0.22
CA LEU A 127 -3.61 6.80 0.22
C LEU A 127 -4.30 7.41 1.44
N VAL A 128 -5.42 6.84 1.88
CA VAL A 128 -6.09 7.30 3.12
C VAL A 128 -5.18 7.09 4.35
N LEU A 129 -4.54 5.92 4.47
CA LEU A 129 -3.63 5.65 5.58
C LEU A 129 -2.36 6.50 5.50
N LEU A 130 -1.79 6.67 4.32
CA LEU A 130 -0.65 7.57 4.10
C LEU A 130 -0.99 9.02 4.48
N ASN A 131 -2.18 9.49 4.10
CA ASN A 131 -2.63 10.83 4.48
C ASN A 131 -2.80 10.99 6.00
N LYS A 132 -3.26 9.96 6.71
CA LYS A 132 -3.32 9.97 8.18
C LYS A 132 -1.94 10.03 8.84
N LEU A 133 -0.94 9.39 8.26
CA LEU A 133 0.44 9.45 8.75
C LEU A 133 1.09 10.81 8.49
N LEU A 134 0.68 11.50 7.41
CA LEU A 134 1.28 12.74 6.96
C LEU A 134 0.96 13.88 7.92
N SER A 135 1.96 14.69 8.25
CA SER A 135 1.78 15.91 9.02
C SER A 135 1.12 17.01 8.18
N ASP A 136 0.55 18.04 8.83
CA ASP A 136 -0.15 19.16 8.15
C ASP A 136 0.70 19.87 7.09
N LYS A 137 2.03 19.86 7.23
CA LYS A 137 2.99 20.44 6.28
C LYS A 137 3.78 19.39 5.52
N GLY A 138 3.35 18.14 5.61
CA GLY A 138 4.00 17.03 4.94
C GLY A 138 3.70 17.01 3.45
N ILE A 139 4.57 16.36 2.69
CA ILE A 139 4.45 16.20 1.23
C ILE A 139 4.50 14.75 0.83
N VAL A 140 3.80 14.42 -0.25
CA VAL A 140 3.81 13.10 -0.88
C VAL A 140 4.36 13.24 -2.29
N PHE A 141 5.29 12.36 -2.65
CA PHE A 141 5.77 12.14 -4.02
C PHE A 141 5.27 10.79 -4.50
N ILE A 142 4.62 10.78 -5.68
CA ILE A 142 4.09 9.59 -6.35
C ILE A 142 4.62 9.52 -7.76
#